data_c7dd04ae133028ca4955c60cd7936709
#
_entry.id   c7dd04ae133028ca4955c60cd7936709
#
_cell.length_a   1.000
_cell.length_b   1.000
_cell.length_c   1.000
_cell.angle_alpha   90.00
_cell.angle_beta   90.00
_cell.angle_gamma   90.00
#
_symmetry.space_group_name_H-M   'P 1'
#
loop_
_entity.id
_entity.type
_entity.pdbx_description
1 polymer ?
#
loop_
_entity_poly.entity_id
_entity_poly.type
_entity_poly.pdbx_seq_one_letter_code
_entity_poly.pdbx_strand_id
1 'polypeptide(L)'
;MKRNLPTTTILDILRCPICGGNLSLCGVQAEKGNVSLICDGGRKHCYDLSASGYVNFMPPGHTDGGDSKAAVRARTEFLNTDLYRPAADALTELLKRHLPPDDGIVVDAGCGEGYYTEILTRKGFSCLGFDLSKSAVDCASKRIARSENGHGFFGVGSVFEMPIAEDSCSGIVNIFAPCAEEEFTRVLRPQGILIIAYAGPEHLMGLKRAIYDTTKENDLRADLPKKLKKIDEVRIHYSICVKTEKQIQNLFAMTPYYWRTSPADAEKLRGLNELTTDVDMIFSVYQK
;
A
#
# COMPACT_ATOMS: atom_id res chain seq x y z
N MET A 1 23.25 0.03 5.46
CA MET A 1 22.03 0.68 4.93
C MET A 1 21.44 1.52 6.05
N LYS A 2 21.08 2.78 5.80
CA LYS A 2 20.46 3.65 6.82
C LYS A 2 19.10 3.03 7.19
N ARG A 3 18.84 2.90 8.51
CA ARG A 3 17.55 2.42 9.03
C ARG A 3 16.49 3.50 8.82
N ASN A 4 15.33 3.13 8.32
CA ASN A 4 14.21 4.03 8.20
C ASN A 4 13.61 4.29 9.60
N LEU A 5 13.44 5.54 10.01
CA LEU A 5 12.90 5.91 11.33
C LEU A 5 11.64 6.77 11.14
N PRO A 6 10.64 6.65 12.03
CA PRO A 6 9.47 7.50 12.01
C PRO A 6 9.84 8.95 12.34
N THR A 7 9.18 9.89 11.66
CA THR A 7 9.25 11.32 12.02
C THR A 7 8.46 11.60 13.31
N THR A 8 8.69 12.75 13.94
CA THR A 8 7.91 13.15 15.12
C THR A 8 6.42 13.18 14.82
N THR A 9 6.02 13.72 13.68
CA THR A 9 4.60 13.78 13.25
C THR A 9 3.96 12.40 13.09
N ILE A 10 4.72 11.41 12.60
CA ILE A 10 4.24 10.02 12.53
C ILE A 10 4.10 9.41 13.94
N LEU A 11 5.07 9.68 14.85
CA LEU A 11 5.01 9.22 16.24
C LEU A 11 3.81 9.79 16.99
N ASP A 12 3.45 11.04 16.74
CA ASP A 12 2.34 11.71 17.39
C ASP A 12 0.99 11.05 17.13
N ILE A 13 0.82 10.39 15.98
CA ILE A 13 -0.43 9.69 15.63
C ILE A 13 -0.39 8.18 15.93
N LEU A 14 0.80 7.57 16.09
CA LEU A 14 0.91 6.15 16.39
C LEU A 14 0.42 5.84 17.82
N ARG A 15 -0.27 4.70 17.94
CA ARG A 15 -0.78 4.19 19.23
C ARG A 15 -0.35 2.75 19.47
N CYS A 16 -0.21 2.40 20.71
CA CYS A 16 0.03 1.01 21.10
C CYS A 16 -1.21 0.15 20.77
N PRO A 17 -1.10 -0.89 19.95
CA PRO A 17 -2.26 -1.73 19.59
C PRO A 17 -2.83 -2.54 20.77
N ILE A 18 -2.11 -2.62 21.89
CA ILE A 18 -2.55 -3.40 23.07
C ILE A 18 -3.32 -2.52 24.06
N CYS A 19 -2.88 -1.27 24.29
CA CYS A 19 -3.45 -0.41 25.34
C CYS A 19 -3.82 1.00 24.89
N GLY A 20 -3.65 1.34 23.61
CA GLY A 20 -3.95 2.67 23.07
C GLY A 20 -2.99 3.79 23.49
N GLY A 21 -1.98 3.49 24.33
CA GLY A 21 -0.99 4.48 24.80
C GLY A 21 -0.14 5.04 23.67
N ASN A 22 0.48 6.23 23.90
CA ASN A 22 1.37 6.83 22.93
C ASN A 22 2.65 6.02 22.78
N LEU A 23 3.27 6.09 21.61
CA LEU A 23 4.52 5.41 21.31
C LEU A 23 5.67 6.42 21.22
N SER A 24 6.78 6.09 21.88
CA SER A 24 8.01 6.89 21.84
C SER A 24 9.17 6.08 21.31
N LEU A 25 10.02 6.71 20.51
CA LEU A 25 11.21 6.08 19.94
C LEU A 25 12.36 6.05 20.96
N CYS A 26 12.90 4.86 21.22
CA CYS A 26 13.98 4.63 22.17
C CYS A 26 15.17 3.92 21.51
N GLY A 27 16.39 4.14 22.02
CA GLY A 27 17.60 3.42 21.55
C GLY A 27 18.31 4.03 20.34
N VAL A 28 17.89 5.20 19.84
CA VAL A 28 18.47 5.82 18.61
C VAL A 28 19.95 6.23 18.80
N GLN A 29 20.38 6.54 20.02
CA GLN A 29 21.74 7.03 20.31
C GLN A 29 22.76 5.91 20.60
N ALA A 30 22.32 4.66 20.69
CA ALA A 30 23.23 3.55 20.98
C ALA A 30 23.88 3.04 19.68
N GLU A 31 25.20 3.10 19.59
CA GLU A 31 25.97 2.64 18.42
C GLU A 31 25.69 1.17 18.03
N LYS A 32 25.20 0.34 18.95
CA LYS A 32 24.86 -1.09 18.77
C LYS A 32 23.56 -1.50 19.48
N GLY A 33 22.64 -0.56 19.74
CA GLY A 33 21.37 -0.84 20.44
C GLY A 33 20.22 -1.20 19.49
N ASN A 34 19.23 -1.94 20.00
CA ASN A 34 17.96 -2.10 19.33
C ASN A 34 17.22 -0.75 19.41
N VAL A 35 16.67 -0.32 18.29
CA VAL A 35 15.74 0.82 18.27
C VAL A 35 14.34 0.25 18.38
N SER A 36 13.55 0.78 19.29
CA SER A 36 12.22 0.27 19.61
C SER A 36 11.23 1.42 19.81
N LEU A 37 9.96 1.14 19.55
CA LEU A 37 8.84 1.95 20.02
C LEU A 37 8.37 1.42 21.36
N ILE A 38 8.29 2.29 22.37
CA ILE A 38 7.84 1.95 23.72
C ILE A 38 6.60 2.76 24.06
N CYS A 39 5.54 2.11 24.52
CA CYS A 39 4.32 2.82 24.94
C CYS A 39 4.46 3.41 26.35
N ASP A 40 3.72 4.50 26.60
CA ASP A 40 3.63 5.21 27.88
C ASP A 40 2.58 4.60 28.83
N GLY A 41 1.85 3.57 28.39
CA GLY A 41 0.84 2.89 29.23
C GLY A 41 1.42 2.20 30.46
N GLY A 42 0.56 1.82 31.40
CA GLY A 42 0.96 1.23 32.68
C GLY A 42 1.81 -0.05 32.58
N ARG A 43 1.60 -0.86 31.55
CA ARG A 43 2.54 -1.89 31.10
C ARG A 43 3.26 -1.37 29.87
N LYS A 44 4.56 -1.15 29.96
CA LYS A 44 5.37 -0.65 28.85
C LYS A 44 5.52 -1.72 27.76
N HIS A 45 4.60 -1.71 26.77
CA HIS A 45 4.73 -2.56 25.60
C HIS A 45 5.86 -2.05 24.70
N CYS A 46 6.64 -2.98 24.16
CA CYS A 46 7.83 -2.65 23.37
C CYS A 46 7.72 -3.31 21.99
N TYR A 47 8.02 -2.56 20.94
CA TYR A 47 7.97 -2.98 19.54
C TYR A 47 9.32 -2.67 18.88
N ASP A 48 10.12 -3.68 18.62
CA ASP A 48 11.43 -3.52 18.01
C ASP A 48 11.32 -3.13 16.55
N LEU A 49 12.13 -2.15 16.14
CA LEU A 49 12.30 -1.84 14.73
C LEU A 49 13.19 -2.89 14.07
N SER A 50 12.75 -3.36 12.91
CA SER A 50 13.56 -4.25 12.06
C SER A 50 14.86 -3.58 11.61
N ALA A 51 15.77 -4.34 11.02
CA ALA A 51 17.00 -3.80 10.44
C ALA A 51 16.74 -2.77 9.32
N SER A 52 15.65 -2.90 8.58
CA SER A 52 15.23 -1.96 7.54
C SER A 52 14.43 -0.77 8.09
N GLY A 53 13.92 -0.85 9.34
CA GLY A 53 13.26 0.26 10.03
C GLY A 53 11.73 0.22 10.03
N TYR A 54 11.09 -0.92 9.75
CA TYR A 54 9.65 -1.11 10.00
C TYR A 54 9.40 -1.74 11.37
N VAL A 55 8.16 -1.66 11.83
CA VAL A 55 7.68 -2.29 13.07
C VAL A 55 6.63 -3.35 12.77
N ASN A 56 6.63 -4.44 13.53
CA ASN A 56 5.55 -5.43 13.51
C ASN A 56 4.59 -5.18 14.68
N PHE A 57 3.36 -4.74 14.37
CA PHE A 57 2.30 -4.48 15.34
C PHE A 57 1.35 -5.67 15.54
N MET A 58 1.52 -6.75 14.75
CA MET A 58 0.68 -7.94 14.88
C MET A 58 0.98 -8.69 16.18
N PRO A 59 -0.05 -9.31 16.78
CA PRO A 59 0.13 -10.13 17.98
C PRO A 59 1.15 -11.26 17.77
N PRO A 60 1.88 -11.68 18.83
CA PRO A 60 2.75 -12.84 18.76
C PRO A 60 2.00 -14.10 18.28
N GLY A 61 2.61 -14.85 17.35
CA GLY A 61 2.01 -16.07 16.79
C GLY A 61 1.03 -15.84 15.64
N HIS A 62 0.79 -14.60 15.23
CA HIS A 62 0.03 -14.33 14.01
C HIS A 62 0.81 -14.86 12.80
N THR A 63 0.18 -15.71 12.01
CA THR A 63 0.75 -16.21 10.75
C THR A 63 0.66 -15.13 9.68
N ASP A 64 1.70 -14.98 8.87
CA ASP A 64 1.72 -14.03 7.73
C ASP A 64 0.47 -14.24 6.86
N GLY A 65 -0.48 -13.32 6.93
CA GLY A 65 -1.75 -13.36 6.20
C GLY A 65 -1.73 -12.63 4.85
N GLY A 66 -0.56 -12.12 4.46
CA GLY A 66 -0.40 -11.31 3.24
C GLY A 66 0.29 -12.05 2.10
N ASP A 67 0.70 -11.30 1.10
CA ASP A 67 1.41 -11.83 -0.07
C ASP A 67 2.70 -12.58 0.30
N SER A 68 2.93 -13.70 -0.40
CA SER A 68 4.17 -14.47 -0.28
C SER A 68 5.39 -13.67 -0.77
N LYS A 69 6.59 -14.04 -0.33
CA LYS A 69 7.83 -13.43 -0.82
C LYS A 69 7.96 -13.46 -2.34
N ALA A 70 7.47 -14.52 -2.99
CA ALA A 70 7.49 -14.65 -4.45
C ALA A 70 6.55 -13.65 -5.12
N ALA A 71 5.34 -13.48 -4.61
CA ALA A 71 4.37 -12.50 -5.10
C ALA A 71 4.87 -11.06 -4.91
N VAL A 72 5.43 -10.74 -3.73
CA VAL A 72 6.05 -9.43 -3.45
C VAL A 72 7.19 -9.14 -4.42
N ARG A 73 8.05 -10.12 -4.69
CA ARG A 73 9.15 -9.97 -5.65
C ARG A 73 8.64 -9.72 -7.06
N ALA A 74 7.67 -10.51 -7.53
CA ALA A 74 7.09 -10.36 -8.85
C ALA A 74 6.45 -8.97 -9.03
N ARG A 75 5.67 -8.50 -8.02
CA ARG A 75 5.08 -7.16 -8.00
C ARG A 75 6.16 -6.08 -8.05
N THR A 76 7.19 -6.19 -7.21
CA THR A 76 8.29 -5.22 -7.17
C THR A 76 9.00 -5.13 -8.53
N GLU A 77 9.35 -6.28 -9.13
CA GLU A 77 10.03 -6.33 -10.44
C GLU A 77 9.13 -5.73 -11.53
N PHE A 78 7.82 -6.02 -11.50
CA PHE A 78 6.89 -5.48 -12.49
C PHE A 78 6.67 -3.98 -12.34
N LEU A 79 6.35 -3.49 -11.14
CA LEU A 79 6.09 -2.07 -10.91
C LEU A 79 7.33 -1.20 -11.17
N ASN A 80 8.53 -1.73 -11.00
CA ASN A 80 9.78 -1.05 -11.36
C ASN A 80 10.00 -0.93 -12.88
N THR A 81 9.11 -1.46 -13.73
CA THR A 81 9.13 -1.21 -15.19
C THR A 81 8.54 0.13 -15.59
N ASP A 82 8.00 0.88 -14.63
CA ASP A 82 7.28 2.15 -14.81
C ASP A 82 5.99 2.07 -15.68
N LEU A 83 5.55 0.87 -16.06
CA LEU A 83 4.30 0.69 -16.83
C LEU A 83 3.05 1.16 -16.06
N TYR A 84 3.11 1.22 -14.72
CA TYR A 84 2.05 1.76 -13.85
C TYR A 84 2.32 3.21 -13.40
N ARG A 85 3.37 3.83 -13.90
CA ARG A 85 3.71 5.19 -13.54
C ARG A 85 2.61 6.22 -13.85
N PRO A 86 1.90 6.17 -15.00
CA PRO A 86 0.80 7.09 -15.24
C PRO A 86 -0.32 6.98 -14.20
N ALA A 87 -0.60 5.76 -13.69
CA ALA A 87 -1.58 5.58 -12.62
C ALA A 87 -1.14 6.21 -11.29
N ALA A 88 0.14 6.06 -10.94
CA ALA A 88 0.70 6.65 -9.72
C ALA A 88 0.77 8.19 -9.80
N ASP A 89 1.07 8.73 -10.97
CA ASP A 89 1.07 10.17 -11.20
C ASP A 89 -0.38 10.73 -11.11
N ALA A 90 -1.37 10.04 -11.68
CA ALA A 90 -2.79 10.42 -11.57
C ALA A 90 -3.27 10.41 -10.10
N LEU A 91 -2.92 9.36 -9.32
CA LEU A 91 -3.19 9.31 -7.88
C LEU A 91 -2.57 10.52 -7.16
N THR A 92 -1.32 10.82 -7.47
CA THR A 92 -0.60 11.92 -6.83
C THR A 92 -1.24 13.27 -7.12
N GLU A 93 -1.59 13.54 -8.37
CA GLU A 93 -2.25 14.80 -8.74
C GLU A 93 -3.66 14.91 -8.17
N LEU A 94 -4.38 13.78 -8.08
CA LEU A 94 -5.69 13.72 -7.43
C LEU A 94 -5.56 14.01 -5.92
N LEU A 95 -4.57 13.41 -5.26
CA LEU A 95 -4.31 13.65 -3.85
C LEU A 95 -3.97 15.13 -3.59
N LYS A 96 -3.08 15.75 -4.39
CA LYS A 96 -2.72 17.17 -4.28
C LYS A 96 -3.90 18.11 -4.48
N ARG A 97 -4.86 17.74 -5.33
CA ARG A 97 -6.06 18.56 -5.57
C ARG A 97 -6.90 18.72 -4.30
N HIS A 98 -6.94 17.69 -3.47
CA HIS A 98 -7.79 17.64 -2.28
C HIS A 98 -7.03 17.77 -0.96
N LEU A 99 -5.71 17.56 -0.96
CA LEU A 99 -4.87 17.59 0.23
C LEU A 99 -3.50 18.19 -0.12
N PRO A 100 -3.11 19.34 0.44
CA PRO A 100 -1.74 19.86 0.32
C PRO A 100 -0.71 18.89 0.92
N PRO A 101 0.50 18.76 0.33
CA PRO A 101 1.53 17.82 0.82
C PRO A 101 1.94 18.02 2.29
N ASP A 102 1.96 19.28 2.76
CA ASP A 102 2.35 19.62 4.14
C ASP A 102 1.20 19.54 5.14
N ASP A 103 0.02 19.07 4.74
CA ASP A 103 -1.19 19.07 5.56
C ASP A 103 -1.36 17.77 6.37
N GLY A 104 -0.28 17.25 6.93
CA GLY A 104 -0.29 16.11 7.85
C GLY A 104 0.11 14.77 7.23
N ILE A 105 -0.40 13.68 7.78
CA ILE A 105 0.00 12.32 7.42
C ILE A 105 -1.01 11.69 6.45
N VAL A 106 -0.49 11.08 5.39
CA VAL A 106 -1.23 10.19 4.49
C VAL A 106 -0.95 8.73 4.87
N VAL A 107 -2.01 7.97 5.15
CA VAL A 107 -1.91 6.54 5.42
C VAL A 107 -2.08 5.77 4.11
N ASP A 108 -1.13 4.89 3.80
CA ASP A 108 -1.22 3.93 2.69
C ASP A 108 -1.72 2.59 3.25
N ALA A 109 -3.03 2.36 3.13
CA ALA A 109 -3.72 1.21 3.71
C ALA A 109 -3.70 0.01 2.73
N GLY A 110 -2.83 -0.95 3.01
CA GLY A 110 -2.47 -2.04 2.09
C GLY A 110 -1.31 -1.62 1.18
N CYS A 111 -0.23 -1.07 1.77
CA CYS A 111 0.87 -0.42 1.03
C CYS A 111 1.71 -1.38 0.18
N GLY A 112 1.58 -2.69 0.37
CA GLY A 112 2.39 -3.68 -0.32
C GLY A 112 3.89 -3.42 -0.16
N GLU A 113 4.62 -3.43 -1.28
CA GLU A 113 6.07 -3.19 -1.33
C GLU A 113 6.43 -1.69 -1.43
N GLY A 114 5.45 -0.80 -1.24
CA GLY A 114 5.66 0.65 -1.09
C GLY A 114 5.86 1.44 -2.39
N TYR A 115 5.44 0.93 -3.54
CA TYR A 115 5.59 1.62 -4.83
C TYR A 115 4.87 2.98 -4.84
N TYR A 116 3.59 2.99 -4.50
CA TYR A 116 2.81 4.23 -4.44
C TYR A 116 3.27 5.13 -3.30
N THR A 117 3.54 4.55 -2.12
CA THR A 117 4.07 5.31 -0.98
C THR A 117 5.35 6.06 -1.34
N GLU A 118 6.31 5.41 -2.03
CA GLU A 118 7.56 6.05 -2.46
C GLU A 118 7.30 7.26 -3.38
N ILE A 119 6.39 7.11 -4.35
CA ILE A 119 6.05 8.19 -5.29
C ILE A 119 5.41 9.36 -4.54
N LEU A 120 4.50 9.10 -3.61
CA LEU A 120 3.87 10.13 -2.79
C LEU A 120 4.91 10.87 -1.93
N THR A 121 5.82 10.13 -1.27
CA THR A 121 6.86 10.76 -0.42
C THR A 121 7.82 11.64 -1.22
N ARG A 122 8.19 11.23 -2.44
CA ARG A 122 8.99 12.05 -3.36
C ARG A 122 8.28 13.34 -3.79
N LYS A 123 6.97 13.40 -3.66
CA LYS A 123 6.14 14.58 -3.98
C LYS A 123 5.81 15.42 -2.73
N GLY A 124 6.47 15.13 -1.59
CA GLY A 124 6.40 15.92 -0.36
C GLY A 124 5.40 15.42 0.67
N PHE A 125 4.66 14.34 0.41
CA PHE A 125 3.75 13.80 1.41
C PHE A 125 4.51 13.02 2.49
N SER A 126 4.12 13.19 3.75
CA SER A 126 4.52 12.31 4.84
C SER A 126 3.60 11.10 4.89
N CYS A 127 4.15 9.89 4.74
CA CYS A 127 3.35 8.68 4.58
C CYS A 127 3.58 7.65 5.69
N LEU A 128 2.50 6.97 6.09
CA LEU A 128 2.51 5.84 7.02
C LEU A 128 1.84 4.63 6.35
N GLY A 129 2.61 3.60 6.02
CA GLY A 129 2.09 2.43 5.30
C GLY A 129 1.84 1.24 6.22
N PHE A 130 0.72 0.53 5.99
CA PHE A 130 0.42 -0.75 6.65
C PHE A 130 0.13 -1.84 5.63
N ASP A 131 0.66 -3.03 5.88
CA ASP A 131 0.33 -4.26 5.15
C ASP A 131 0.49 -5.47 6.07
N LEU A 132 -0.25 -6.55 5.81
CA LEU A 132 -0.14 -7.80 6.57
C LEU A 132 1.13 -8.58 6.22
N SER A 133 1.63 -8.42 4.97
CA SER A 133 2.82 -9.13 4.51
C SER A 133 4.09 -8.50 5.06
N LYS A 134 4.72 -9.19 6.00
CA LYS A 134 6.04 -8.80 6.52
C LYS A 134 7.10 -8.63 5.41
N SER A 135 7.03 -9.45 4.37
CA SER A 135 7.97 -9.35 3.25
C SER A 135 7.72 -8.13 2.38
N ALA A 136 6.46 -7.72 2.22
CA ALA A 136 6.08 -6.50 1.50
C ALA A 136 6.54 -5.26 2.29
N VAL A 137 6.23 -5.19 3.57
CA VAL A 137 6.63 -4.08 4.46
C VAL A 137 8.15 -3.93 4.56
N ASP A 138 8.90 -5.05 4.62
CA ASP A 138 10.38 -5.00 4.58
C ASP A 138 10.89 -4.41 3.25
N CYS A 139 10.27 -4.78 2.13
CA CYS A 139 10.58 -4.23 0.81
C CYS A 139 10.28 -2.72 0.76
N ALA A 140 9.10 -2.30 1.24
CA ALA A 140 8.66 -0.91 1.30
C ALA A 140 9.62 -0.05 2.14
N SER A 141 10.00 -0.52 3.33
CA SER A 141 10.94 0.17 4.20
C SER A 141 12.33 0.34 3.55
N LYS A 142 12.82 -0.70 2.86
CA LYS A 142 14.08 -0.63 2.09
C LYS A 142 14.00 0.32 0.89
N ARG A 143 12.83 0.42 0.25
CA ARG A 143 12.57 1.31 -0.89
C ARG A 143 12.70 2.76 -0.44
N ILE A 144 12.02 3.15 0.65
CA ILE A 144 12.09 4.50 1.23
C ILE A 144 13.50 4.83 1.74
N ALA A 145 14.17 3.89 2.40
CA ALA A 145 15.54 4.11 2.91
C ALA A 145 16.58 4.43 1.82
N ARG A 146 16.28 4.13 0.55
CA ARG A 146 17.10 4.46 -0.64
C ARG A 146 16.67 5.76 -1.31
N SER A 147 15.48 6.26 -0.98
CA SER A 147 14.97 7.52 -1.53
C SER A 147 15.62 8.71 -0.84
N GLU A 148 16.08 9.71 -1.59
CA GLU A 148 16.79 10.86 -1.03
C GLU A 148 15.91 11.76 -0.16
N ASN A 149 14.59 11.79 -0.40
CA ASN A 149 13.63 12.68 0.27
C ASN A 149 12.42 11.92 0.84
N GLY A 150 12.55 10.63 1.10
CA GLY A 150 11.41 9.83 1.54
C GLY A 150 11.06 10.01 3.01
N HIS A 151 9.93 10.63 3.32
CA HIS A 151 9.36 10.72 4.67
C HIS A 151 8.24 9.68 4.83
N GLY A 152 8.60 8.39 4.80
CA GLY A 152 7.67 7.28 4.95
C GLY A 152 8.08 6.34 6.07
N PHE A 153 7.12 5.82 6.81
CA PHE A 153 7.32 4.79 7.82
C PHE A 153 6.34 3.64 7.60
N PHE A 154 6.69 2.43 8.05
CA PHE A 154 5.88 1.25 7.77
C PHE A 154 5.67 0.38 9.00
N GLY A 155 4.48 -0.21 9.09
CA GLY A 155 4.11 -1.21 10.07
C GLY A 155 3.51 -2.46 9.43
N VAL A 156 3.89 -3.64 9.94
CA VAL A 156 3.10 -4.85 9.68
C VAL A 156 1.87 -4.76 10.56
N GLY A 157 0.68 -4.71 9.94
CA GLY A 157 -0.58 -4.51 10.64
C GLY A 157 -1.79 -4.68 9.74
N SER A 158 -2.95 -4.92 10.35
CA SER A 158 -4.22 -5.01 9.67
C SER A 158 -4.75 -3.61 9.34
N VAL A 159 -5.28 -3.43 8.13
CA VAL A 159 -6.00 -2.19 7.76
C VAL A 159 -7.35 -2.05 8.46
N PHE A 160 -7.84 -3.13 9.09
CA PHE A 160 -9.08 -3.14 9.86
C PHE A 160 -8.90 -2.73 11.33
N GLU A 161 -7.66 -2.62 11.79
CA GLU A 161 -7.31 -2.22 13.17
C GLU A 161 -5.90 -1.63 13.15
N MET A 162 -5.80 -0.38 12.68
CA MET A 162 -4.51 0.30 12.57
C MET A 162 -4.10 0.93 13.91
N PRO A 163 -2.83 0.83 14.33
CA PRO A 163 -2.32 1.44 15.55
C PRO A 163 -2.16 2.95 15.40
N ILE A 164 -3.26 3.65 15.09
CA ILE A 164 -3.35 5.08 14.83
C ILE A 164 -4.44 5.70 15.72
N ALA A 165 -4.20 6.90 16.20
CA ALA A 165 -5.19 7.68 16.95
C ALA A 165 -6.42 8.00 16.09
N GLU A 166 -7.56 8.19 16.75
CA GLU A 166 -8.76 8.73 16.11
C GLU A 166 -8.50 10.15 15.57
N ASP A 167 -9.17 10.52 14.49
CA ASP A 167 -9.16 11.88 13.93
C ASP A 167 -7.77 12.47 13.68
N SER A 168 -6.78 11.64 13.32
CA SER A 168 -5.38 12.05 13.31
C SER A 168 -4.70 12.06 11.96
N CYS A 169 -5.16 11.32 10.96
CA CYS A 169 -4.56 11.37 9.63
C CYS A 169 -5.36 12.27 8.68
N SER A 170 -4.63 12.96 7.81
CA SER A 170 -5.21 13.92 6.85
C SER A 170 -5.77 13.22 5.62
N GLY A 171 -5.16 12.11 5.22
CA GLY A 171 -5.58 11.35 4.05
C GLY A 171 -5.30 9.86 4.20
N ILE A 172 -6.07 9.07 3.46
CA ILE A 172 -5.85 7.64 3.28
C ILE A 172 -5.84 7.34 1.79
N VAL A 173 -4.88 6.55 1.34
CA VAL A 173 -4.92 5.89 0.02
C VAL A 173 -5.08 4.39 0.22
N ASN A 174 -5.98 3.77 -0.56
CA ASN A 174 -6.27 2.33 -0.51
C ASN A 174 -6.31 1.81 -1.94
N ILE A 175 -5.26 1.13 -2.38
CA ILE A 175 -5.04 0.75 -3.77
C ILE A 175 -5.09 -0.76 -3.89
N PHE A 176 -6.10 -1.31 -4.58
CA PHE A 176 -6.33 -2.74 -4.74
C PHE A 176 -6.32 -3.54 -3.43
N ALA A 177 -6.65 -2.88 -2.31
CA ALA A 177 -6.69 -3.47 -0.97
C ALA A 177 -8.11 -3.45 -0.40
N PRO A 178 -8.45 -4.29 0.61
CA PRO A 178 -9.78 -4.29 1.23
C PRO A 178 -10.16 -2.92 1.79
N CYS A 179 -11.43 -2.53 1.67
CA CYS A 179 -11.95 -1.31 2.26
C CYS A 179 -12.37 -1.55 3.71
N ALA A 180 -11.68 -0.94 4.66
CA ALA A 180 -12.01 -0.97 6.08
C ALA A 180 -12.72 0.32 6.48
N GLU A 181 -13.94 0.55 5.97
CA GLU A 181 -14.66 1.82 6.09
C GLU A 181 -14.75 2.35 7.53
N GLU A 182 -15.06 1.47 8.50
CA GLU A 182 -15.18 1.85 9.91
C GLU A 182 -13.84 2.39 10.44
N GLU A 183 -12.78 1.66 10.16
CA GLU A 183 -11.44 2.03 10.61
C GLU A 183 -10.92 3.27 9.88
N PHE A 184 -11.16 3.37 8.58
CA PHE A 184 -10.81 4.57 7.81
C PHE A 184 -11.54 5.81 8.32
N THR A 185 -12.84 5.67 8.64
CA THR A 185 -13.61 6.75 9.25
C THR A 185 -13.08 7.12 10.64
N ARG A 186 -12.64 6.14 11.45
CA ARG A 186 -12.09 6.39 12.77
C ARG A 186 -10.82 7.23 12.73
N VAL A 187 -9.85 6.84 11.88
CA VAL A 187 -8.51 7.46 11.85
C VAL A 187 -8.44 8.76 11.06
N LEU A 188 -9.32 8.95 10.06
CA LEU A 188 -9.40 10.20 9.31
C LEU A 188 -9.87 11.35 10.20
N ARG A 189 -9.14 12.46 10.18
CA ARG A 189 -9.60 13.71 10.83
C ARG A 189 -10.84 14.27 10.13
N PRO A 190 -11.62 15.17 10.77
CA PRO A 190 -12.67 15.93 10.09
C PRO A 190 -12.13 16.62 8.84
N GLN A 191 -12.88 16.55 7.74
CA GLN A 191 -12.48 17.01 6.40
C GLN A 191 -11.30 16.22 5.77
N GLY A 192 -10.79 15.18 6.41
CA GLY A 192 -9.80 14.27 5.83
C GLY A 192 -10.35 13.50 4.63
N ILE A 193 -9.47 13.07 3.74
CA ILE A 193 -9.87 12.43 2.49
C ILE A 193 -9.43 10.97 2.40
N LEU A 194 -10.25 10.16 1.75
CA LEU A 194 -9.96 8.78 1.40
C LEU A 194 -9.96 8.66 -0.12
N ILE A 195 -8.87 8.16 -0.71
CA ILE A 195 -8.83 7.77 -2.12
C ILE A 195 -8.78 6.25 -2.21
N ILE A 196 -9.78 5.68 -2.87
CA ILE A 196 -9.79 4.23 -3.17
C ILE A 196 -9.54 4.05 -4.66
N ALA A 197 -8.51 3.24 -4.99
CA ALA A 197 -8.21 2.85 -6.35
C ALA A 197 -8.57 1.37 -6.59
N TYR A 198 -9.30 1.11 -7.67
CA TYR A 198 -9.76 -0.22 -8.06
C TYR A 198 -9.80 -0.39 -9.58
N ALA A 199 -9.93 -1.65 -10.01
CA ALA A 199 -9.99 -2.00 -11.42
C ALA A 199 -11.25 -1.44 -12.10
N GLY A 200 -11.07 -0.78 -13.24
CA GLY A 200 -12.15 -0.51 -14.17
C GLY A 200 -12.52 -1.76 -14.99
N PRO A 201 -13.60 -1.69 -15.80
CA PRO A 201 -14.08 -2.84 -16.56
C PRO A 201 -13.04 -3.48 -17.45
N GLU A 202 -12.18 -2.68 -18.07
CA GLU A 202 -11.20 -3.15 -19.07
C GLU A 202 -9.81 -3.44 -18.49
N HIS A 203 -9.64 -3.32 -17.15
CA HIS A 203 -8.35 -3.54 -16.51
C HIS A 203 -7.81 -4.96 -16.78
N LEU A 204 -6.61 -5.01 -17.39
CA LEU A 204 -5.88 -6.24 -17.74
C LEU A 204 -6.67 -7.23 -18.64
N MET A 205 -7.57 -6.74 -19.49
CA MET A 205 -8.35 -7.61 -20.38
C MET A 205 -7.46 -8.33 -21.41
N GLY A 206 -6.33 -7.75 -21.85
CA GLY A 206 -5.36 -8.43 -22.71
C GLY A 206 -4.74 -9.65 -22.00
N LEU A 207 -4.39 -9.53 -20.71
CA LEU A 207 -3.89 -10.64 -19.90
C LEU A 207 -4.98 -11.73 -19.73
N LYS A 208 -6.24 -11.34 -19.46
CA LYS A 208 -7.35 -12.29 -19.36
C LYS A 208 -7.54 -13.07 -20.66
N ARG A 209 -7.52 -12.40 -21.82
CA ARG A 209 -7.66 -13.04 -23.14
C ARG A 209 -6.52 -14.01 -23.47
N ALA A 210 -5.31 -13.75 -22.95
CA ALA A 210 -4.18 -14.65 -23.10
C ALA A 210 -4.30 -15.93 -22.26
N ILE A 211 -5.07 -15.88 -21.15
CA ILE A 211 -5.25 -16.99 -20.20
C ILE A 211 -6.53 -17.79 -20.51
N TYR A 212 -7.66 -17.08 -20.69
CA TYR A 212 -9.00 -17.69 -20.75
C TYR A 212 -9.58 -17.65 -22.16
N ASP A 213 -10.23 -18.73 -22.58
CA ASP A 213 -10.92 -18.81 -23.87
C ASP A 213 -12.16 -17.92 -23.93
N THR A 214 -12.80 -17.68 -22.77
CA THR A 214 -13.94 -16.75 -22.65
C THR A 214 -13.64 -15.74 -21.55
N THR A 215 -13.75 -14.46 -21.88
CA THR A 215 -13.46 -13.37 -20.94
C THR A 215 -14.67 -12.49 -20.71
N LYS A 216 -14.79 -11.99 -19.48
CA LYS A 216 -15.75 -10.94 -19.09
C LYS A 216 -15.00 -9.71 -18.61
N GLU A 217 -15.58 -8.55 -18.80
CA GLU A 217 -15.14 -7.33 -18.14
C GLU A 217 -15.06 -7.52 -16.61
N ASN A 218 -14.28 -6.69 -15.96
CA ASN A 218 -14.24 -6.71 -14.50
C ASN A 218 -15.54 -6.13 -13.96
N ASP A 219 -16.10 -6.78 -12.93
CA ASP A 219 -17.18 -6.20 -12.16
C ASP A 219 -16.65 -4.96 -11.41
N LEU A 220 -17.47 -3.91 -11.32
CA LEU A 220 -17.13 -2.77 -10.51
C LEU A 220 -17.12 -3.17 -9.03
N ARG A 221 -16.25 -2.52 -8.27
CA ARG A 221 -16.09 -2.77 -6.86
C ARG A 221 -17.37 -2.50 -6.08
N ALA A 222 -17.84 -3.49 -5.31
CA ALA A 222 -19.09 -3.40 -4.54
C ALA A 222 -18.91 -2.86 -3.11
N ASP A 223 -17.70 -3.03 -2.53
CA ASP A 223 -17.36 -2.65 -1.15
C ASP A 223 -16.81 -1.22 -1.03
N LEU A 224 -17.49 -0.27 -1.70
CA LEU A 224 -17.16 1.15 -1.60
C LEU A 224 -17.79 1.78 -0.34
N PRO A 225 -17.14 2.83 0.24
CA PRO A 225 -17.65 3.52 1.42
C PRO A 225 -19.07 4.05 1.26
N LYS A 226 -19.87 3.88 2.31
CA LYS A 226 -21.26 4.36 2.37
C LYS A 226 -21.47 5.49 3.40
N LYS A 227 -20.55 5.58 4.39
CA LYS A 227 -20.60 6.58 5.47
C LYS A 227 -19.87 7.87 5.12
N LEU A 228 -18.92 7.79 4.18
CA LEU A 228 -18.15 8.94 3.71
C LEU A 228 -18.79 9.55 2.46
N LYS A 229 -18.69 10.86 2.33
CA LYS A 229 -19.22 11.58 1.17
C LYS A 229 -18.29 11.46 -0.02
N LYS A 230 -18.73 10.85 -1.12
CA LYS A 230 -17.98 10.88 -2.39
C LYS A 230 -17.96 12.30 -2.95
N ILE A 231 -16.75 12.84 -3.22
CA ILE A 231 -16.55 14.22 -3.67
C ILE A 231 -15.92 14.34 -5.04
N ASP A 232 -15.19 13.31 -5.50
CA ASP A 232 -14.54 13.31 -6.81
C ASP A 232 -14.34 11.87 -7.33
N GLU A 233 -14.15 11.71 -8.62
CA GLU A 233 -13.80 10.45 -9.25
C GLU A 233 -13.01 10.69 -10.53
N VAL A 234 -11.91 9.95 -10.71
CA VAL A 234 -11.10 9.97 -11.92
C VAL A 234 -10.90 8.55 -12.42
N ARG A 235 -11.22 8.29 -13.68
CA ARG A 235 -10.85 7.06 -14.38
C ARG A 235 -9.66 7.33 -15.28
N ILE A 236 -8.66 6.49 -15.22
CA ILE A 236 -7.55 6.47 -16.16
C ILE A 236 -7.61 5.17 -16.95
N HIS A 237 -7.40 5.29 -18.26
CA HIS A 237 -7.39 4.13 -19.14
C HIS A 237 -6.29 4.34 -20.20
N TYR A 238 -5.33 3.42 -20.25
CA TYR A 238 -4.25 3.43 -21.22
C TYR A 238 -3.71 2.01 -21.47
N SER A 239 -3.19 1.77 -22.67
CA SER A 239 -2.60 0.47 -23.03
C SER A 239 -1.12 0.41 -22.64
N ILE A 240 -0.68 -0.74 -22.18
CA ILE A 240 0.71 -1.08 -21.92
C ILE A 240 1.15 -2.26 -22.78
N CYS A 241 2.42 -2.22 -23.19
CA CYS A 241 3.08 -3.34 -23.89
C CYS A 241 4.14 -3.95 -22.96
N VAL A 242 3.88 -5.17 -22.51
CA VAL A 242 4.79 -5.96 -21.68
C VAL A 242 5.67 -6.79 -22.59
N LYS A 243 6.99 -6.57 -22.59
CA LYS A 243 7.92 -6.98 -23.65
C LYS A 243 8.74 -8.24 -23.37
N THR A 244 8.55 -8.91 -22.23
CA THR A 244 9.29 -10.14 -21.93
C THR A 244 8.42 -11.16 -21.22
N GLU A 245 8.67 -12.44 -21.44
CA GLU A 245 8.00 -13.52 -20.72
C GLU A 245 8.05 -13.31 -19.19
N LYS A 246 9.22 -12.92 -18.66
CA LYS A 246 9.38 -12.66 -17.23
C LYS A 246 8.47 -11.54 -16.73
N GLN A 247 8.35 -10.44 -17.46
CA GLN A 247 7.44 -9.35 -17.10
C GLN A 247 5.98 -9.77 -17.15
N ILE A 248 5.61 -10.61 -18.16
CA ILE A 248 4.25 -11.16 -18.28
C ILE A 248 3.94 -12.07 -17.09
N GLN A 249 4.85 -12.94 -16.71
CA GLN A 249 4.72 -13.81 -15.54
C GLN A 249 4.63 -12.98 -14.23
N ASN A 250 5.41 -11.93 -14.10
CA ASN A 250 5.36 -11.04 -12.95
C ASN A 250 4.03 -10.27 -12.88
N LEU A 251 3.53 -9.78 -14.03
CA LEU A 251 2.21 -9.15 -14.12
C LEU A 251 1.11 -10.13 -13.68
N PHE A 252 1.13 -11.36 -14.20
CA PHE A 252 0.18 -12.39 -13.81
C PHE A 252 0.23 -12.69 -12.32
N ALA A 253 1.44 -12.90 -11.77
CA ALA A 253 1.65 -13.26 -10.36
C ALA A 253 1.19 -12.19 -9.35
N MET A 254 1.10 -10.92 -9.77
CA MET A 254 0.61 -9.85 -8.89
C MET A 254 -0.92 -9.67 -8.93
N THR A 255 -1.63 -10.44 -9.76
CA THR A 255 -3.09 -10.36 -9.90
C THR A 255 -3.81 -11.44 -9.10
N PRO A 256 -5.10 -11.23 -8.73
CA PRO A 256 -5.94 -12.28 -8.16
C PRO A 256 -6.14 -13.49 -9.08
N TYR A 257 -5.90 -13.33 -10.38
CA TYR A 257 -6.02 -14.41 -11.36
C TYR A 257 -5.03 -15.54 -11.08
N TYR A 258 -3.82 -15.22 -10.60
CA TYR A 258 -2.78 -16.20 -10.29
C TYR A 258 -3.29 -17.36 -9.40
N TRP A 259 -4.12 -17.04 -8.42
CA TRP A 259 -4.66 -18.03 -7.48
C TRP A 259 -5.89 -18.78 -7.98
N ARG A 260 -6.53 -18.30 -9.05
CA ARG A 260 -7.79 -18.85 -9.59
C ARG A 260 -7.63 -19.54 -10.91
N THR A 261 -6.48 -19.41 -11.56
CA THR A 261 -6.19 -19.95 -12.89
C THR A 261 -5.68 -21.39 -12.79
N SER A 262 -6.17 -22.26 -13.64
CA SER A 262 -5.67 -23.64 -13.73
C SER A 262 -4.21 -23.66 -14.20
N PRO A 263 -3.40 -24.67 -13.81
CA PRO A 263 -2.04 -24.80 -14.36
C PRO A 263 -1.99 -24.86 -15.89
N ALA A 264 -2.96 -25.49 -16.53
CA ALA A 264 -3.04 -25.59 -17.99
C ALA A 264 -3.29 -24.22 -18.66
N ASP A 265 -4.14 -23.38 -18.06
CA ASP A 265 -4.39 -22.03 -18.57
C ASP A 265 -3.21 -21.10 -18.30
N ALA A 266 -2.58 -21.21 -17.13
CA ALA A 266 -1.38 -20.44 -16.82
C ALA A 266 -0.20 -20.77 -17.76
N GLU A 267 -0.12 -22.02 -18.25
CA GLU A 267 0.88 -22.45 -19.21
C GLU A 267 0.79 -21.70 -20.55
N LYS A 268 -0.41 -21.19 -20.94
CA LYS A 268 -0.60 -20.37 -22.14
C LYS A 268 0.24 -19.09 -22.15
N LEU A 269 0.66 -18.62 -20.97
CA LEU A 269 1.53 -17.44 -20.85
C LEU A 269 3.02 -17.76 -21.07
N ARG A 270 3.41 -19.04 -21.07
CA ARG A 270 4.79 -19.43 -21.33
C ARG A 270 5.17 -19.20 -22.79
N GLY A 271 6.37 -18.72 -23.01
CA GLY A 271 6.88 -18.42 -24.34
C GLY A 271 6.31 -17.16 -25.00
N LEU A 272 5.36 -16.47 -24.34
CA LEU A 272 4.93 -15.16 -24.81
C LEU A 272 6.03 -14.13 -24.52
N ASN A 273 6.56 -13.53 -25.58
CA ASN A 273 7.60 -12.49 -25.48
C ASN A 273 7.02 -11.07 -25.53
N GLU A 274 5.74 -10.94 -25.82
CA GLU A 274 5.03 -9.66 -25.85
C GLU A 274 3.56 -9.86 -25.48
N LEU A 275 3.01 -8.93 -24.69
CA LEU A 275 1.60 -8.88 -24.33
C LEU A 275 1.13 -7.44 -24.26
N THR A 276 0.16 -7.07 -25.08
CA THR A 276 -0.55 -5.80 -24.94
C THR A 276 -1.78 -5.98 -24.07
N THR A 277 -1.94 -5.11 -23.08
CA THR A 277 -3.10 -5.10 -22.19
C THR A 277 -3.37 -3.70 -21.68
N ASP A 278 -4.54 -3.48 -21.09
CA ASP A 278 -4.95 -2.16 -20.63
C ASP A 278 -4.80 -2.02 -19.12
N VAL A 279 -4.32 -0.86 -18.68
CA VAL A 279 -4.43 -0.39 -17.31
C VAL A 279 -5.65 0.54 -17.27
N ASP A 280 -6.72 0.06 -16.65
CA ASP A 280 -7.97 0.78 -16.48
C ASP A 280 -8.27 0.85 -14.98
N MET A 281 -8.08 2.00 -14.38
CA MET A 281 -8.23 2.21 -12.94
C MET A 281 -9.17 3.36 -12.65
N ILE A 282 -10.00 3.16 -11.63
CA ILE A 282 -10.92 4.18 -11.11
C ILE A 282 -10.41 4.59 -9.73
N PHE A 283 -10.27 5.90 -9.55
CA PHE A 283 -9.91 6.53 -8.28
C PHE A 283 -11.13 7.29 -7.77
N SER A 284 -11.76 6.79 -6.72
CA SER A 284 -12.88 7.49 -6.08
C SER A 284 -12.40 8.20 -4.82
N VAL A 285 -12.75 9.48 -4.67
CA VAL A 285 -12.37 10.34 -3.55
C VAL A 285 -13.57 10.54 -2.63
N TYR A 286 -13.34 10.29 -1.36
CA TYR A 286 -14.34 10.47 -0.30
C TYR A 286 -13.82 11.44 0.75
N GLN A 287 -14.73 12.15 1.42
CA GLN A 287 -14.44 13.07 2.52
C GLN A 287 -15.21 12.66 3.77
N LYS A 288 -14.54 12.72 4.94
CA LYS A 288 -15.16 12.55 6.26
C LYS A 288 -15.97 13.74 6.67
#